data_3437235a3e1fbee27c8b9dbd7deac926
#
_entry.id   3437235a3e1fbee27c8b9dbd7deac926
#
_cell.length_a   1.000
_cell.length_b   1.000
_cell.length_c   1.000
_cell.angle_alpha   90.00
_cell.angle_beta   90.00
_cell.angle_gamma   90.00
#
_symmetry.space_group_name_H-M   'P 1'
#
loop_
_entity.id
_entity.type
_entity.pdbx_description
1 polymer ?
#
loop_
_entity_poly.entity_id
_entity_poly.type
_entity_poly.pdbx_seq_one_letter_code
_entity_poly.pdbx_strand_id
1 'polypeptide(L)'
;TGVLFCLLMAGSPYGLAEKPVLTDWNYLPSYGQSLSVGWTAKPVVTTEQKNGNLMFKGGVRPFEGGNDRSAVIPLVEGVSPDGARGETPVSGAAGNFMRLLKKRASGKASNVRFLCSADGVGGVSIGVLSKGNAPYQRILDDLTAGRELASKAGKSFSMPCFLWTQGETDQQDRKTGEWYKEKMRALIQDIDADAKAVTGQKNDVLCFGYQVASHLNYFARNP
;
A
#
# COMPACT_ATOMS: atom_id res chain seq x y z
N THR A 1 -15.80 13.46 -11.80
CA THR A 1 -15.17 12.16 -12.09
C THR A 1 -14.93 11.44 -10.77
N GLY A 2 -15.91 10.59 -10.40
CA GLY A 2 -15.85 9.82 -9.17
C GLY A 2 -14.89 8.66 -9.33
N VAL A 3 -13.88 8.56 -8.46
CA VAL A 3 -13.04 7.38 -8.32
C VAL A 3 -13.85 6.37 -7.50
N LEU A 4 -14.32 5.33 -8.16
CA LEU A 4 -14.99 4.21 -7.50
C LEU A 4 -13.91 3.33 -6.84
N PHE A 5 -13.79 3.40 -5.50
CA PHE A 5 -12.99 2.46 -4.74
C PHE A 5 -13.73 1.13 -4.65
N CYS A 6 -13.23 0.11 -5.31
CA CYS A 6 -13.71 -1.25 -5.14
C CYS A 6 -12.99 -1.89 -3.94
N LEU A 7 -13.73 -2.20 -2.89
CA LEU A 7 -13.21 -2.94 -1.73
C LEU A 7 -13.21 -4.43 -2.08
N LEU A 8 -12.03 -5.01 -2.26
CA LEU A 8 -11.85 -6.45 -2.38
C LEU A 8 -11.48 -7.00 -1.00
N MET A 9 -12.29 -7.90 -0.47
CA MET A 9 -12.04 -8.58 0.80
C MET A 9 -11.41 -9.94 0.53
N ALA A 10 -10.27 -10.23 1.17
CA ALA A 10 -9.80 -11.59 1.37
C ALA A 10 -10.69 -12.20 2.45
N GLY A 11 -11.60 -13.07 2.09
CA GLY A 11 -12.49 -13.71 3.05
C GLY A 11 -12.87 -15.11 2.63
N SER A 12 -13.11 -15.96 3.59
CA SER A 12 -13.75 -17.26 3.42
C SER A 12 -14.95 -17.14 2.49
N PRO A 13 -15.22 -18.09 1.60
CA PRO A 13 -16.32 -18.02 0.63
C PRO A 13 -17.72 -17.82 1.22
N TYR A 14 -17.87 -17.83 2.55
CA TYR A 14 -19.15 -17.67 3.24
C TYR A 14 -19.09 -16.91 4.58
N GLY A 15 -17.95 -16.25 4.93
CA GLY A 15 -17.84 -15.49 6.17
C GLY A 15 -17.66 -13.99 5.90
N LEU A 16 -18.33 -13.14 6.69
CA LEU A 16 -17.98 -11.72 6.76
C LEU A 16 -16.53 -11.62 7.25
N ALA A 17 -15.65 -10.96 6.49
CA ALA A 17 -14.31 -10.68 6.94
C ALA A 17 -14.36 -10.04 8.34
N GLU A 18 -13.53 -10.50 9.26
CA GLU A 18 -13.42 -9.86 10.57
C GLU A 18 -12.98 -8.40 10.36
N LYS A 19 -13.66 -7.48 11.06
CA LYS A 19 -13.34 -6.05 10.94
C LYS A 19 -11.87 -5.83 11.29
N PRO A 20 -11.11 -5.10 10.46
CA PRO A 20 -9.73 -4.81 10.75
C PRO A 20 -9.60 -4.07 12.07
N VAL A 21 -8.69 -4.52 12.91
CA VAL A 21 -8.36 -3.90 14.20
C VAL A 21 -7.13 -3.02 14.00
N LEU A 22 -7.25 -1.75 14.36
CA LEU A 22 -6.12 -0.85 14.34
C LEU A 22 -5.32 -0.99 15.64
N THR A 23 -4.02 -1.02 15.49
CA THR A 23 -3.02 -1.09 16.56
C THR A 23 -2.34 0.28 16.74
N ASP A 24 -1.34 0.39 17.62
CA ASP A 24 -0.57 1.65 17.74
C ASP A 24 0.08 2.03 16.41
N TRP A 25 0.75 1.08 15.76
CA TRP A 25 1.33 1.26 14.44
C TRP A 25 0.71 0.29 13.42
N ASN A 26 0.29 0.82 12.28
CA ASN A 26 -0.40 0.08 11.24
C ASN A 26 0.37 0.24 9.93
N TYR A 27 0.89 -0.86 9.40
CA TYR A 27 1.57 -0.83 8.12
C TYR A 27 0.57 -0.64 6.97
N LEU A 28 0.85 0.34 6.13
CA LEU A 28 0.03 0.71 4.98
C LEU A 28 0.92 0.82 3.74
N PRO A 29 1.14 -0.26 2.99
CA PRO A 29 1.87 -0.19 1.73
C PRO A 29 0.97 0.25 0.57
N SER A 30 1.55 1.00 -0.38
CA SER A 30 1.06 1.11 -1.75
C SER A 30 1.82 0.14 -2.63
N TYR A 31 1.10 -0.75 -3.30
CA TYR A 31 1.67 -1.80 -4.11
C TYR A 31 1.02 -1.86 -5.49
N GLY A 32 1.78 -2.26 -6.49
CA GLY A 32 1.32 -2.29 -7.87
C GLY A 32 2.36 -1.80 -8.86
N GLN A 33 1.93 -1.07 -9.89
CA GLN A 33 2.85 -0.55 -10.89
C GLN A 33 3.10 0.98 -10.73
N SER A 34 3.44 1.68 -11.80
CA SER A 34 3.98 3.04 -11.78
C SER A 34 3.22 4.05 -10.90
N LEU A 35 1.90 4.03 -10.91
CA LEU A 35 1.10 4.96 -10.11
C LEU A 35 1.18 4.65 -8.60
N SER A 36 1.42 3.39 -8.21
CA SER A 36 1.58 3.01 -6.80
C SER A 36 2.79 3.65 -6.14
N VAL A 37 3.81 3.99 -6.93
CA VAL A 37 5.05 4.64 -6.49
C VAL A 37 5.12 6.12 -6.83
N GLY A 38 4.01 6.74 -7.24
CA GLY A 38 3.91 8.17 -7.50
C GLY A 38 4.48 8.63 -8.83
N TRP A 39 4.47 7.76 -9.87
CA TRP A 39 4.94 8.12 -11.21
C TRP A 39 4.22 9.36 -11.74
N THR A 40 4.97 10.37 -12.17
CA THR A 40 4.49 11.67 -12.64
C THR A 40 3.63 12.48 -11.66
N ALA A 41 3.46 12.03 -10.42
CA ALA A 41 2.61 12.68 -9.42
C ALA A 41 3.32 13.90 -8.80
N LYS A 42 3.36 14.99 -9.53
CA LYS A 42 3.96 16.27 -9.13
C LYS A 42 2.96 17.42 -9.31
N PRO A 43 3.04 18.48 -8.47
CA PRO A 43 4.01 18.67 -7.38
C PRO A 43 3.73 17.75 -6.19
N VAL A 44 4.76 17.50 -5.37
CA VAL A 44 4.61 16.86 -4.07
C VAL A 44 3.91 17.82 -3.12
N VAL A 45 2.90 17.33 -2.39
CA VAL A 45 2.07 18.14 -1.48
C VAL A 45 2.24 17.78 -0.02
N THR A 46 2.65 16.54 0.30
CA THR A 46 2.89 16.07 1.67
C THR A 46 4.33 16.39 2.08
N THR A 47 4.63 17.68 2.26
CA THR A 47 5.97 18.16 2.66
C THR A 47 6.14 18.31 4.16
N GLU A 48 5.07 18.13 4.94
CA GLU A 48 5.08 18.15 6.40
C GLU A 48 4.12 17.09 6.97
N GLN A 49 4.40 16.59 8.16
CA GLN A 49 3.57 15.58 8.80
C GLN A 49 2.70 16.15 9.92
N LYS A 50 1.38 16.26 9.67
CA LYS A 50 0.38 16.83 10.63
C LYS A 50 -0.32 15.78 11.48
N ASN A 51 -0.23 14.50 11.11
CA ASN A 51 -1.01 13.44 11.75
C ASN A 51 -0.16 12.41 12.51
N GLY A 52 1.16 12.57 12.50
CA GLY A 52 2.10 11.67 13.16
C GLY A 52 2.29 10.34 12.41
N ASN A 53 1.91 10.25 11.14
CA ASN A 53 2.20 9.07 10.30
C ASN A 53 3.69 8.96 10.03
N LEU A 54 4.15 7.76 9.75
CA LEU A 54 5.54 7.37 9.73
C LEU A 54 5.93 6.82 8.36
N MET A 55 7.20 6.91 8.03
CA MET A 55 7.86 6.17 6.96
C MET A 55 9.21 5.63 7.47
N PHE A 56 9.84 4.73 6.73
CA PHE A 56 11.20 4.29 7.03
C PHE A 56 12.21 5.42 6.80
N LYS A 57 13.36 5.33 7.43
CA LYS A 57 14.45 6.30 7.25
C LYS A 57 14.92 6.41 5.79
N GLY A 58 14.84 5.32 5.02
CA GLY A 58 15.07 5.30 3.58
C GLY A 58 14.00 6.01 2.74
N GLY A 59 13.01 6.66 3.37
CA GLY A 59 11.91 7.35 2.69
C GLY A 59 10.67 6.49 2.48
N VAL A 60 9.66 7.06 1.83
CA VAL A 60 8.41 6.37 1.50
C VAL A 60 8.63 5.24 0.46
N ARG A 61 9.69 5.32 -0.31
CA ARG A 61 10.18 4.28 -1.23
C ARG A 61 11.52 3.75 -0.74
N PRO A 62 11.54 2.84 0.27
CA PRO A 62 12.79 2.43 0.93
C PRO A 62 13.82 1.85 -0.04
N PHE A 63 13.37 1.17 -1.09
CA PHE A 63 14.25 0.59 -2.11
C PHE A 63 15.03 1.65 -2.93
N GLU A 64 14.56 2.90 -2.99
CA GLU A 64 15.29 4.03 -3.60
C GLU A 64 16.25 4.70 -2.61
N GLY A 65 15.95 4.64 -1.32
CA GLY A 65 16.75 5.19 -0.23
C GLY A 65 17.74 4.20 0.39
N GLY A 66 18.34 3.32 -0.41
CA GLY A 66 19.32 2.33 0.03
C GLY A 66 18.77 1.23 0.93
N ASN A 67 17.47 1.00 0.91
CA ASN A 67 16.75 0.04 1.77
C ASN A 67 16.91 0.32 3.28
N ASP A 68 17.12 1.58 3.69
CA ASP A 68 17.33 1.93 5.10
C ASP A 68 16.01 1.82 5.89
N ARG A 69 15.84 0.69 6.55
CA ARG A 69 14.74 0.37 7.47
C ARG A 69 15.16 0.42 8.94
N SER A 70 16.29 1.04 9.24
CA SER A 70 16.86 1.03 10.60
C SER A 70 16.05 1.85 11.62
N ALA A 71 15.24 2.77 11.15
CA ALA A 71 14.40 3.64 11.98
C ALA A 71 13.14 4.08 11.23
N VAL A 72 12.18 4.63 11.97
CA VAL A 72 11.03 5.35 11.42
C VAL A 72 11.19 6.85 11.64
N ILE A 73 10.73 7.62 10.67
CA ILE A 73 10.72 9.09 10.68
C ILE A 73 9.33 9.61 10.27
N PRO A 74 9.00 10.88 10.46
CA PRO A 74 7.73 11.45 9.99
C PRO A 74 7.54 11.23 8.50
N LEU A 75 6.34 10.79 8.09
CA LEU A 75 5.98 10.60 6.68
C LEU A 75 5.96 11.94 5.95
N VAL A 76 6.93 12.16 5.11
CA VAL A 76 6.97 13.28 4.15
C VAL A 76 7.34 12.74 2.78
N GLU A 77 6.75 13.33 1.75
CA GLU A 77 7.01 12.92 0.38
C GLU A 77 8.14 13.74 -0.24
N GLY A 78 8.79 13.16 -1.22
CA GLY A 78 9.84 13.81 -1.99
C GLY A 78 9.81 13.35 -3.44
N VAL A 79 10.45 14.12 -4.31
CA VAL A 79 10.69 13.73 -5.69
C VAL A 79 11.82 12.70 -5.69
N SER A 80 11.67 11.60 -6.46
CA SER A 80 12.72 10.60 -6.62
C SER A 80 13.99 11.20 -7.25
N PRO A 81 15.17 10.60 -7.04
CA PRO A 81 16.44 11.13 -7.57
C PRO A 81 16.45 11.33 -9.10
N ASP A 82 15.73 10.49 -9.84
CA ASP A 82 15.56 10.59 -11.29
C ASP A 82 14.52 11.62 -11.72
N GLY A 83 13.85 12.28 -10.77
CA GLY A 83 12.80 13.26 -11.02
C GLY A 83 11.48 12.68 -11.54
N ALA A 84 11.36 11.35 -11.67
CA ALA A 84 10.22 10.73 -12.34
C ALA A 84 9.01 10.52 -11.42
N ARG A 85 9.23 10.33 -10.11
CA ARG A 85 8.21 10.03 -9.10
C ARG A 85 8.06 11.16 -8.11
N GLY A 86 6.86 11.35 -7.63
CA GLY A 86 6.52 12.36 -6.61
C GLY A 86 5.63 11.77 -5.53
N GLU A 87 4.48 12.41 -5.27
CA GLU A 87 3.51 12.01 -4.24
C GLU A 87 3.00 10.58 -4.44
N THR A 88 3.03 9.77 -3.40
CA THR A 88 2.49 8.41 -3.43
C THR A 88 1.06 8.35 -2.89
N PRO A 89 0.27 7.33 -3.27
CA PRO A 89 -1.09 7.18 -2.75
C PRO A 89 -1.16 7.00 -1.23
N VAL A 90 -0.09 6.50 -0.58
CA VAL A 90 -0.13 6.21 0.87
C VAL A 90 -0.27 7.47 1.72
N SER A 91 0.33 8.59 1.34
CA SER A 91 0.28 9.83 2.09
C SER A 91 -1.14 10.39 2.17
N GLY A 92 -1.82 10.43 1.03
CA GLY A 92 -3.22 10.83 0.96
C GLY A 92 -4.14 9.87 1.72
N ALA A 93 -3.94 8.55 1.58
CA ALA A 93 -4.73 7.53 2.27
C ALA A 93 -4.53 7.61 3.78
N ALA A 94 -3.28 7.60 4.28
CA ALA A 94 -2.97 7.70 5.70
C ALA A 94 -3.51 8.99 6.33
N GLY A 95 -3.38 10.12 5.63
CA GLY A 95 -3.94 11.40 6.05
C GLY A 95 -5.46 11.36 6.20
N ASN A 96 -6.17 10.77 5.23
CA ASN A 96 -7.62 10.61 5.29
C ASN A 96 -8.06 9.62 6.36
N PHE A 97 -7.37 8.50 6.55
CA PHE A 97 -7.67 7.56 7.64
C PHE A 97 -7.57 8.26 9.00
N MET A 98 -6.50 9.01 9.24
CA MET A 98 -6.35 9.77 10.48
C MET A 98 -7.44 10.82 10.67
N ARG A 99 -7.84 11.52 9.62
CA ARG A 99 -8.95 12.48 9.66
C ARG A 99 -10.28 11.80 10.05
N LEU A 100 -10.57 10.65 9.44
CA LEU A 100 -11.78 9.87 9.75
C LEU A 100 -11.76 9.31 11.18
N LEU A 101 -10.60 8.81 11.64
CA LEU A 101 -10.44 8.34 13.02
C LEU A 101 -10.68 9.46 14.03
N LYS A 102 -10.10 10.63 13.82
CA LYS A 102 -10.32 11.81 14.67
C LYS A 102 -11.80 12.21 14.71
N LYS A 103 -12.48 12.19 13.55
CA LYS A 103 -13.92 12.49 13.48
C LYS A 103 -14.76 11.48 14.27
N ARG A 104 -14.47 10.18 14.16
CA ARG A 104 -15.19 9.11 14.86
C ARG A 104 -14.91 9.07 16.35
N ALA A 105 -13.71 9.41 16.78
CA ALA A 105 -13.29 9.41 18.18
C ALA A 105 -13.70 10.70 18.93
N SER A 106 -14.56 11.54 18.38
CA SER A 106 -14.99 12.81 18.99
C SER A 106 -13.80 13.68 19.46
N GLY A 107 -12.73 13.70 18.66
CA GLY A 107 -11.55 14.52 18.93
C GLY A 107 -10.55 13.92 19.91
N LYS A 108 -10.80 12.74 20.50
CA LYS A 108 -9.80 12.07 21.34
C LYS A 108 -8.58 11.71 20.49
N ALA A 109 -7.40 12.14 20.93
CA ALA A 109 -6.16 11.81 20.26
C ALA A 109 -5.97 10.29 20.26
N SER A 110 -5.94 9.71 19.08
CA SER A 110 -5.62 8.31 18.89
C SER A 110 -4.11 8.13 18.88
N ASN A 111 -3.60 7.12 19.59
CA ASN A 111 -2.20 6.71 19.49
C ASN A 111 -1.89 6.00 18.18
N VAL A 112 -2.91 5.77 17.36
CA VAL A 112 -2.80 5.12 16.06
C VAL A 112 -1.90 5.95 15.12
N ARG A 113 -0.98 5.27 14.47
CA ARG A 113 -0.11 5.81 13.41
C ARG A 113 -0.09 4.84 12.24
N PHE A 114 0.06 5.36 11.04
CA PHE A 114 0.33 4.55 9.86
C PHE A 114 1.82 4.63 9.54
N LEU A 115 2.46 3.46 9.41
CA LEU A 115 3.79 3.31 8.81
C LEU A 115 3.58 3.01 7.33
N CYS A 116 4.04 3.90 6.47
CA CYS A 116 3.75 3.90 5.05
C CYS A 116 4.98 3.56 4.22
N SER A 117 4.79 2.74 3.18
CA SER A 117 5.77 2.54 2.10
C SER A 117 5.09 2.42 0.74
N ALA A 118 5.88 2.54 -0.31
CA ALA A 118 5.43 2.37 -1.70
C ALA A 118 6.44 1.48 -2.44
N ASP A 119 6.08 0.22 -2.69
CA ASP A 119 6.98 -0.87 -3.12
C ASP A 119 6.71 -1.41 -4.52
N GLY A 120 5.88 -0.72 -5.28
CA GLY A 120 5.54 -1.10 -6.64
C GLY A 120 6.69 -0.99 -7.65
N VAL A 121 6.46 -1.55 -8.83
CA VAL A 121 7.39 -1.51 -9.97
C VAL A 121 6.66 -1.06 -11.23
N GLY A 122 7.18 -0.04 -11.91
CA GLY A 122 6.59 0.48 -13.14
C GLY A 122 6.58 -0.53 -14.29
N GLY A 123 5.47 -0.59 -15.04
CA GLY A 123 5.40 -1.33 -16.29
C GLY A 123 5.42 -2.86 -16.17
N VAL A 124 5.05 -3.43 -15.01
CA VAL A 124 5.09 -4.88 -14.81
C VAL A 124 3.69 -5.48 -14.64
N SER A 125 3.57 -6.75 -15.02
CA SER A 125 2.35 -7.55 -14.80
C SER A 125 2.16 -7.93 -13.34
N ILE A 126 0.94 -8.31 -12.97
CA ILE A 126 0.64 -8.86 -11.64
C ILE A 126 1.49 -10.11 -11.33
N GLY A 127 1.87 -10.89 -12.35
CA GLY A 127 2.74 -12.05 -12.16
C GLY A 127 4.10 -11.69 -11.58
N VAL A 128 4.70 -10.57 -11.99
CA VAL A 128 5.97 -10.06 -11.45
C VAL A 128 5.81 -9.54 -10.02
N LEU A 129 4.61 -9.09 -9.67
CA LEU A 129 4.29 -8.57 -8.33
C LEU A 129 3.84 -9.67 -7.35
N SER A 130 3.70 -10.91 -7.83
CA SER A 130 3.24 -12.04 -7.02
C SER A 130 4.34 -12.60 -6.12
N LYS A 131 3.94 -13.36 -5.10
CA LYS A 131 4.81 -14.03 -4.13
C LYS A 131 5.94 -14.81 -4.81
N GLY A 132 7.13 -14.78 -4.21
CA GLY A 132 8.34 -15.40 -4.76
C GLY A 132 9.19 -14.47 -5.64
N ASN A 133 8.74 -13.26 -5.92
CA ASN A 133 9.47 -12.27 -6.71
C ASN A 133 10.00 -11.12 -5.85
N ALA A 134 11.05 -10.46 -6.32
CA ALA A 134 11.72 -9.39 -5.58
C ALA A 134 10.79 -8.23 -5.16
N PRO A 135 9.84 -7.74 -5.98
CA PRO A 135 8.92 -6.69 -5.52
C PRO A 135 8.05 -7.12 -4.33
N TYR A 136 7.58 -8.38 -4.33
CA TYR A 136 6.82 -8.92 -3.22
C TYR A 136 7.67 -9.01 -1.94
N GLN A 137 8.93 -9.41 -2.09
CA GLN A 137 9.85 -9.49 -0.95
C GLN A 137 10.05 -8.14 -0.27
N ARG A 138 10.01 -7.01 -1.00
CA ARG A 138 10.10 -5.66 -0.40
C ARG A 138 9.00 -5.41 0.62
N ILE A 139 7.75 -5.82 0.32
CA ILE A 139 6.64 -5.69 1.26
C ILE A 139 6.91 -6.51 2.53
N LEU A 140 7.43 -7.73 2.40
CA LEU A 140 7.76 -8.59 3.54
C LEU A 140 8.89 -8.01 4.37
N ASP A 141 9.91 -7.45 3.73
CA ASP A 141 11.04 -6.80 4.39
C ASP A 141 10.56 -5.57 5.20
N ASP A 142 9.70 -4.74 4.60
CA ASP A 142 9.11 -3.57 5.25
C ASP A 142 8.21 -3.98 6.41
N LEU A 143 7.36 -4.98 6.20
CA LEU A 143 6.45 -5.50 7.23
C LEU A 143 7.23 -6.05 8.44
N THR A 144 8.29 -6.83 8.17
CA THR A 144 9.16 -7.42 9.20
C THR A 144 9.91 -6.32 9.96
N ALA A 145 10.55 -5.39 9.25
CA ALA A 145 11.26 -4.27 9.87
C ALA A 145 10.32 -3.37 10.68
N GLY A 146 9.13 -3.09 10.15
CA GLY A 146 8.10 -2.32 10.86
C GLY A 146 7.65 -2.99 12.15
N ARG A 147 7.46 -4.32 12.13
CA ARG A 147 7.11 -5.12 13.31
C ARG A 147 8.23 -5.07 14.38
N GLU A 148 9.49 -5.19 13.96
CA GLU A 148 10.64 -5.13 14.86
C GLU A 148 10.77 -3.74 15.51
N LEU A 149 10.67 -2.67 14.71
CA LEU A 149 10.76 -1.29 15.19
C LEU A 149 9.61 -0.95 16.15
N ALA A 150 8.40 -1.39 15.86
CA ALA A 150 7.26 -1.23 16.74
C ALA A 150 7.48 -1.96 18.07
N SER A 151 7.98 -3.21 18.03
CA SER A 151 8.30 -3.99 19.22
C SER A 151 9.36 -3.30 20.10
N LYS A 152 10.44 -2.80 19.50
CA LYS A 152 11.48 -2.02 20.21
C LYS A 152 10.92 -0.75 20.84
N ALA A 153 9.91 -0.14 20.24
CA ALA A 153 9.21 1.03 20.76
C ALA A 153 8.09 0.71 21.76
N GLY A 154 7.86 -0.56 22.10
CA GLY A 154 6.76 -1.00 22.96
C GLY A 154 5.38 -0.74 22.36
N LYS A 155 5.26 -0.82 21.02
CA LYS A 155 4.03 -0.57 20.27
C LYS A 155 3.46 -1.85 19.68
N SER A 156 2.14 -1.96 19.69
CA SER A 156 1.42 -2.96 18.93
C SER A 156 1.49 -2.66 17.43
N PHE A 157 1.50 -3.71 16.60
CA PHE A 157 1.70 -3.57 15.15
C PHE A 157 0.78 -4.51 14.37
N SER A 158 0.21 -4.01 13.28
CA SER A 158 -0.59 -4.81 12.35
C SER A 158 -0.50 -4.25 10.92
N MET A 159 -0.96 -5.01 9.96
CA MET A 159 -1.20 -4.59 8.58
C MET A 159 -2.69 -4.71 8.30
N PRO A 160 -3.48 -3.66 8.49
CA PRO A 160 -4.94 -3.72 8.30
C PRO A 160 -5.34 -3.73 6.82
N CYS A 161 -4.54 -3.15 5.97
CA CYS A 161 -4.85 -3.07 4.53
C CYS A 161 -3.61 -2.71 3.70
N PHE A 162 -3.76 -2.84 2.38
CA PHE A 162 -2.82 -2.30 1.40
C PHE A 162 -3.57 -1.62 0.24
N LEU A 163 -2.88 -0.69 -0.43
CA LEU A 163 -3.40 -0.01 -1.60
C LEU A 163 -2.88 -0.72 -2.85
N TRP A 164 -3.77 -1.11 -3.75
CA TRP A 164 -3.43 -1.77 -4.99
C TRP A 164 -3.67 -0.89 -6.20
N THR A 165 -2.62 -0.67 -6.98
CA THR A 165 -2.65 0.21 -8.15
C THR A 165 -1.94 -0.48 -9.31
N GLN A 166 -2.67 -1.34 -10.06
CA GLN A 166 -2.11 -2.12 -11.17
C GLN A 166 -3.24 -2.63 -12.08
N GLY A 167 -2.93 -2.96 -13.33
CA GLY A 167 -3.83 -3.54 -14.32
C GLY A 167 -3.49 -3.15 -15.74
N GLU A 168 -2.76 -2.05 -15.92
CA GLU A 168 -2.45 -1.49 -17.23
C GLU A 168 -1.61 -2.45 -18.09
N THR A 169 -0.56 -3.02 -17.51
CA THR A 169 0.34 -3.93 -18.23
C THR A 169 -0.37 -5.23 -18.61
N ASP A 170 -1.13 -5.82 -17.69
CA ASP A 170 -1.85 -7.06 -17.98
C ASP A 170 -2.94 -6.87 -19.04
N GLN A 171 -3.55 -5.68 -19.08
CA GLN A 171 -4.48 -5.34 -20.13
C GLN A 171 -3.76 -5.15 -21.48
N GLN A 172 -2.61 -4.47 -21.52
CA GLN A 172 -1.77 -4.36 -22.72
C GLN A 172 -1.35 -5.74 -23.24
N ASP A 173 -1.02 -6.65 -22.34
CA ASP A 173 -0.70 -8.05 -22.64
C ASP A 173 -1.94 -8.90 -23.00
N ARG A 174 -3.12 -8.28 -23.10
CA ARG A 174 -4.39 -8.93 -23.44
C ARG A 174 -4.76 -10.09 -22.51
N LYS A 175 -4.39 -9.99 -21.23
CA LYS A 175 -4.82 -10.97 -20.21
C LYS A 175 -6.33 -10.87 -20.00
N THR A 176 -6.99 -12.01 -19.82
CA THR A 176 -8.44 -12.05 -19.58
C THR A 176 -8.77 -11.55 -18.16
N GLY A 177 -9.97 -11.03 -17.97
CA GLY A 177 -10.45 -10.61 -16.65
C GLY A 177 -10.47 -11.78 -15.65
N GLU A 178 -10.81 -13.00 -16.07
CA GLU A 178 -10.80 -14.17 -15.18
C GLU A 178 -9.38 -14.53 -14.75
N TRP A 179 -8.42 -14.53 -15.68
CA TRP A 179 -7.01 -14.73 -15.34
C TRP A 179 -6.51 -13.71 -14.33
N TYR A 180 -6.81 -12.43 -14.55
CA TYR A 180 -6.41 -11.36 -13.64
C TYR A 180 -7.05 -11.50 -12.25
N LYS A 181 -8.33 -11.85 -12.22
CA LYS A 181 -9.09 -12.11 -10.98
C LYS A 181 -8.49 -13.27 -10.16
N GLU A 182 -8.08 -14.36 -10.81
CA GLU A 182 -7.40 -15.47 -10.13
C GLU A 182 -6.07 -15.03 -9.54
N LYS A 183 -5.23 -14.31 -10.31
CA LYS A 183 -3.95 -13.78 -9.84
C LYS A 183 -4.12 -12.79 -8.69
N MET A 184 -5.13 -11.93 -8.79
CA MET A 184 -5.43 -10.97 -7.72
C MET A 184 -5.88 -11.65 -6.43
N ARG A 185 -6.71 -12.69 -6.53
CA ARG A 185 -7.11 -13.48 -5.36
C ARG A 185 -5.90 -14.16 -4.70
N ALA A 186 -5.04 -14.79 -5.49
CA ALA A 186 -3.84 -15.41 -4.96
C ALA A 186 -2.94 -14.39 -4.26
N LEU A 187 -2.70 -13.23 -4.88
CA LEU A 187 -1.91 -12.16 -4.28
C LEU A 187 -2.48 -11.68 -2.94
N ILE A 188 -3.80 -11.45 -2.87
CA ILE A 188 -4.47 -11.01 -1.64
C ILE A 188 -4.32 -12.07 -0.54
N GLN A 189 -4.51 -13.35 -0.88
CA GLN A 189 -4.37 -14.47 0.05
C GLN A 189 -2.93 -14.60 0.55
N ASP A 190 -1.96 -14.47 -0.32
CA ASP A 190 -0.54 -14.51 0.04
C ASP A 190 -0.17 -13.38 1.00
N ILE A 191 -0.55 -12.13 0.68
CA ILE A 191 -0.30 -10.96 1.54
C ILE A 191 -0.99 -11.13 2.91
N ASP A 192 -2.23 -11.60 2.93
CA ASP A 192 -2.96 -11.84 4.17
C ASP A 192 -2.27 -12.90 5.05
N ALA A 193 -1.89 -14.03 4.45
CA ALA A 193 -1.21 -15.10 5.16
C ALA A 193 0.15 -14.66 5.73
N ASP A 194 0.94 -13.96 4.92
CA ASP A 194 2.27 -13.48 5.34
C ASP A 194 2.15 -12.36 6.40
N ALA A 195 1.19 -11.45 6.26
CA ALA A 195 0.93 -10.44 7.27
C ALA A 195 0.54 -11.07 8.62
N LYS A 196 -0.33 -12.07 8.62
CA LYS A 196 -0.70 -12.83 9.82
C LYS A 196 0.49 -13.56 10.43
N ALA A 197 1.32 -14.18 9.61
CA ALA A 197 2.53 -14.88 10.06
C ALA A 197 3.52 -13.93 10.74
N VAL A 198 3.76 -12.73 10.16
CA VAL A 198 4.71 -11.75 10.71
C VAL A 198 4.15 -11.03 11.94
N THR A 199 2.90 -10.59 11.90
CA THR A 199 2.33 -9.71 12.94
C THR A 199 1.65 -10.45 14.07
N GLY A 200 1.19 -11.69 13.83
CA GLY A 200 0.33 -12.44 14.74
C GLY A 200 -1.13 -11.97 14.75
N GLN A 201 -1.52 -11.04 13.85
CA GLN A 201 -2.90 -10.58 13.75
C GLN A 201 -3.84 -11.70 13.30
N LYS A 202 -5.08 -11.68 13.77
CA LYS A 202 -6.13 -12.62 13.35
C LYS A 202 -7.00 -12.05 12.23
N ASN A 203 -7.16 -10.74 12.21
CA ASN A 203 -8.00 -10.04 11.25
C ASN A 203 -7.38 -10.05 9.86
N ASP A 204 -8.25 -10.12 8.85
CA ASP A 204 -7.84 -10.15 7.45
C ASP A 204 -7.26 -8.80 6.99
N VAL A 205 -6.34 -8.87 6.04
CA VAL A 205 -5.79 -7.69 5.35
C VAL A 205 -6.73 -7.28 4.23
N LEU A 206 -7.19 -6.04 4.26
CA LEU A 206 -8.07 -5.50 3.21
C LEU A 206 -7.24 -5.01 2.02
N CYS A 207 -7.71 -5.28 0.82
CA CYS A 207 -7.17 -4.71 -0.40
C CYS A 207 -8.03 -3.54 -0.87
N PHE A 208 -7.45 -2.34 -0.97
CA PHE A 208 -8.08 -1.17 -1.58
C PHE A 208 -7.52 -0.97 -2.98
N GLY A 209 -8.28 -1.40 -3.98
CA GLY A 209 -7.95 -1.18 -5.39
C GLY A 209 -8.73 -0.04 -6.02
N TYR A 210 -8.22 0.51 -7.10
CA TYR A 210 -8.98 1.40 -7.97
C TYR A 210 -9.22 0.73 -9.32
N GLN A 211 -10.30 1.11 -9.98
CA GLN A 211 -10.56 0.66 -11.33
C GLN A 211 -9.69 1.44 -12.31
N VAL A 212 -8.79 0.72 -13.00
CA VAL A 212 -7.94 1.31 -14.03
C VAL A 212 -8.81 1.73 -15.22
N ALA A 213 -8.81 3.02 -15.54
CA ALA A 213 -9.53 3.58 -16.67
C ALA A 213 -8.62 4.29 -17.70
N SER A 214 -7.32 4.31 -17.45
CA SER A 214 -6.34 5.00 -18.32
C SER A 214 -6.23 4.40 -19.72
N HIS A 215 -6.60 3.13 -19.90
CA HIS A 215 -6.53 2.44 -21.18
C HIS A 215 -7.54 2.90 -22.22
N LEU A 216 -8.71 3.37 -21.82
CA LEU A 216 -9.70 3.85 -22.78
C LEU A 216 -9.14 4.92 -23.71
N ASN A 217 -8.21 5.76 -23.21
CA ASN A 217 -7.52 6.76 -24.01
C ASN A 217 -6.31 6.21 -24.77
N TYR A 218 -5.71 5.12 -24.31
CA TYR A 218 -4.52 4.52 -24.92
C TYR A 218 -4.90 3.71 -26.16
N PHE A 219 -5.94 2.90 -26.06
CA PHE A 219 -6.46 2.11 -27.19
C PHE A 219 -7.18 2.97 -28.25
N ALA A 220 -7.79 4.09 -27.85
CA ALA A 220 -8.37 5.04 -28.80
C ALA A 220 -7.31 5.72 -29.67
N ARG A 221 -6.05 5.76 -29.24
CA ARG A 221 -4.92 6.36 -29.99
C ARG A 221 -4.08 5.32 -30.75
N ASN A 222 -4.18 4.05 -30.40
CA ASN A 222 -3.44 2.93 -31.00
C ASN A 222 -4.39 1.72 -31.14
N PRO A 223 -5.29 1.74 -32.18
CA PRO A 223 -6.27 0.68 -32.41
C PRO A 223 -5.64 -0.66 -32.81
#